data_3b0239c710199c821bb731ad4d0c3ff9
#
_entry.id   3b0239c710199c821bb731ad4d0c3ff9
#
_cell.length_a   1.000
_cell.length_b   1.000
_cell.length_c   1.000
_cell.angle_alpha   90.00
_cell.angle_beta   90.00
_cell.angle_gamma   90.00
#
_symmetry.space_group_name_H-M   'P 1'
#
loop_
_entity.id
_entity.type
_entity.pdbx_description
1 polymer ?
#
loop_
_entity_poly.entity_id
_entity_poly.type
_entity_poly.pdbx_seq_one_letter_code
_entity_poly.pdbx_strand_id
1 'polypeptide(L)'
;MANNGIWGLEKHPMQLIYGYSVAVDLRPDTRYDQVVEALGGHGELVRSPAQLRPALVRAFEAGAPALVNVLTDPAIAYPRRSNLT
;
A
#
# COMPACT_ATOMS: atom_id res chain seq x y z
N MET A 1 5.55 0.56 -2.82
CA MET A 1 4.18 0.01 -2.77
C MET A 1 3.41 0.66 -1.64
N ALA A 2 2.34 1.35 -1.94
CA ALA A 2 1.45 1.92 -0.94
C ALA A 2 0.39 0.86 -0.60
N ASN A 3 0.46 0.32 0.61
CA ASN A 3 -0.36 -0.82 1.01
C ASN A 3 -1.40 -0.38 2.04
N ASN A 4 -2.64 -0.23 1.61
CA ASN A 4 -3.75 0.09 2.52
C ASN A 4 -4.65 -1.11 2.85
N GLY A 5 -4.32 -2.29 2.33
CA GLY A 5 -5.05 -3.52 2.67
C GLY A 5 -6.44 -3.65 2.11
N ILE A 6 -6.81 -2.81 1.13
CA ILE A 6 -8.16 -2.84 0.54
C ILE A 6 -8.11 -2.70 -0.98
N TRP A 7 -9.21 -3.07 -1.61
CA TRP A 7 -9.47 -2.74 -3.01
C TRP A 7 -10.13 -1.36 -3.03
N GLY A 8 -9.33 -0.30 -2.93
CA GLY A 8 -9.83 1.05 -2.70
C GLY A 8 -10.71 1.61 -3.82
N LEU A 9 -10.40 1.27 -5.07
CA LEU A 9 -11.21 1.73 -6.20
C LEU A 9 -12.64 1.17 -6.13
N GLU A 10 -12.81 0.02 -5.49
CA GLU A 10 -14.10 -0.63 -5.34
C GLU A 10 -14.76 -0.29 -4.01
N LYS A 11 -13.99 -0.30 -2.92
CA LYS A 11 -14.54 -0.15 -1.58
C LYS A 11 -15.15 1.22 -1.33
N HIS A 12 -14.42 2.29 -1.65
CA HIS A 12 -14.90 3.64 -1.34
C HIS A 12 -16.19 4.00 -2.11
N PRO A 13 -16.29 3.75 -3.43
CA PRO A 13 -17.56 3.98 -4.12
C PRO A 13 -18.69 3.08 -3.60
N MET A 14 -18.40 1.83 -3.26
CA MET A 14 -19.39 0.90 -2.76
C MET A 14 -19.99 1.38 -1.44
N GLN A 15 -19.16 1.84 -0.52
CA GLN A 15 -19.63 2.40 0.75
C GLN A 15 -20.40 3.70 0.55
N LEU A 16 -19.97 4.54 -0.39
CA LEU A 16 -20.65 5.81 -0.67
C LEU A 16 -22.04 5.58 -1.25
N ILE A 17 -22.19 4.65 -2.17
CA ILE A 17 -23.45 4.40 -2.88
C ILE A 17 -24.38 3.51 -2.05
N TYR A 18 -23.87 2.46 -1.45
CA TYR A 18 -24.71 1.45 -0.78
C TYR A 18 -24.66 1.51 0.75
N GLY A 19 -23.70 2.21 1.32
CA GLY A 19 -23.52 2.24 2.77
C GLY A 19 -22.83 0.99 3.34
N TYR A 20 -22.40 0.08 2.49
CA TYR A 20 -21.66 -1.12 2.90
C TYR A 20 -20.72 -1.56 1.78
N SER A 21 -19.82 -2.50 2.07
CA SER A 21 -18.91 -3.06 1.09
C SER A 21 -18.81 -4.58 1.25
N VAL A 22 -18.51 -5.26 0.15
CA VAL A 22 -18.44 -6.72 0.11
C VAL A 22 -17.16 -7.14 -0.60
N ALA A 23 -16.40 -8.04 0.02
CA ALA A 23 -15.22 -8.70 -0.57
C ALA A 23 -14.14 -7.73 -1.08
N VAL A 24 -14.00 -6.58 -0.44
CA VAL A 24 -13.01 -5.56 -0.83
C VAL A 24 -11.91 -5.35 0.19
N ASP A 25 -11.97 -6.07 1.32
CA ASP A 25 -10.92 -6.01 2.32
C ASP A 25 -9.93 -7.13 2.07
N LEU A 26 -8.66 -6.76 1.99
CA LEU A 26 -7.58 -7.72 1.88
C LEU A 26 -7.06 -8.04 3.29
N ARG A 27 -6.13 -8.99 3.38
CA ARG A 27 -5.49 -9.28 4.66
C ARG A 27 -4.75 -8.02 5.13
N PRO A 28 -4.99 -7.54 6.36
CA PRO A 28 -4.32 -6.33 6.85
C PRO A 28 -2.82 -6.56 6.99
N ASP A 29 -2.08 -5.51 6.73
CA ASP A 29 -0.63 -5.46 6.94
C ASP A 29 0.14 -6.61 6.30
N THR A 30 -0.29 -7.05 5.13
CA THR A 30 0.41 -8.11 4.42
C THR A 30 1.86 -7.72 4.15
N ARG A 31 2.77 -8.62 4.49
CA ARG A 31 4.19 -8.37 4.41
C ARG A 31 4.74 -8.72 3.03
N TYR A 32 4.41 -7.88 2.05
CA TYR A 32 4.91 -8.05 0.68
C TYR A 32 6.43 -7.89 0.60
N ASP A 33 7.01 -7.12 1.51
CA ASP A 33 8.44 -6.96 1.64
C ASP A 33 9.13 -8.29 1.94
N GLN A 34 8.53 -9.12 2.79
CA GLN A 34 9.07 -10.45 3.11
C GLN A 34 8.97 -11.40 1.92
N VAL A 35 7.96 -11.25 1.07
CA VAL A 35 7.84 -12.06 -0.15
C VAL A 35 9.04 -11.78 -1.07
N VAL A 36 9.39 -10.51 -1.26
CA VAL A 36 10.54 -10.14 -2.09
C VAL A 36 11.84 -10.64 -1.48
N GLU A 37 11.98 -10.57 -0.16
CA GLU A 37 13.15 -11.11 0.51
C GLU A 37 13.27 -12.62 0.29
N ALA A 38 12.16 -13.33 0.33
CA ALA A 38 12.16 -14.78 0.08
C ALA A 38 12.58 -15.12 -1.36
N LEU A 39 12.39 -14.20 -2.29
CA LEU A 39 12.81 -14.36 -3.68
C LEU A 39 14.25 -13.87 -3.93
N GLY A 40 14.96 -13.44 -2.89
CA GLY A 40 16.33 -12.98 -3.01
C GLY A 40 16.48 -11.47 -3.20
N GLY A 41 15.41 -10.70 -3.12
CA GLY A 41 15.47 -9.25 -3.20
C GLY A 41 15.62 -8.59 -1.84
N HIS A 42 15.50 -7.26 -1.84
CA HIS A 42 15.57 -6.45 -0.62
C HIS A 42 14.18 -5.95 -0.26
N GLY A 43 13.72 -6.21 0.95
CA GLY A 43 12.41 -5.78 1.43
C GLY A 43 12.53 -4.78 2.57
N GLU A 44 11.67 -3.77 2.57
CA GLU A 44 11.56 -2.78 3.64
C GLU A 44 10.11 -2.63 4.04
N LEU A 45 9.86 -2.47 5.34
CA LEU A 45 8.53 -2.16 5.84
C LEU A 45 8.54 -0.76 6.45
N VAL A 46 7.60 0.08 6.00
CA VAL A 46 7.47 1.45 6.49
C VAL A 46 6.11 1.59 7.17
N ARG A 47 6.12 1.94 8.45
CA ARG A 47 4.91 2.12 9.25
C ARG A 47 4.63 3.58 9.59
N SER A 48 5.61 4.46 9.40
CA SER A 48 5.45 5.87 9.69
C SER A 48 6.21 6.71 8.67
N PRO A 49 5.80 7.98 8.45
CA PRO A 49 6.48 8.84 7.48
C PRO A 49 7.98 9.01 7.74
N ALA A 50 8.39 9.00 9.01
CA ALA A 50 9.80 9.16 9.36
C ALA A 50 10.68 8.01 8.87
N GLN A 51 10.10 6.85 8.65
CA GLN A 51 10.83 5.66 8.19
C GLN A 51 10.96 5.60 6.66
N LEU A 52 10.19 6.40 5.93
CA LEU A 52 10.11 6.30 4.47
C LEU A 52 11.43 6.60 3.79
N ARG A 53 12.02 7.76 4.09
CA ARG A 53 13.25 8.18 3.43
C ARG A 53 14.42 7.24 3.71
N PRO A 54 14.69 6.83 4.95
CA PRO A 54 15.74 5.85 5.22
C PRO A 54 15.51 4.51 4.49
N ALA A 55 14.27 4.05 4.41
CA ALA A 55 13.95 2.81 3.72
C ALA A 55 14.23 2.92 2.21
N LEU A 56 13.87 4.05 1.60
CA LEU A 56 14.15 4.29 0.18
C LEU A 56 15.65 4.34 -0.08
N VAL A 57 16.40 5.00 0.77
CA VAL A 57 17.86 5.06 0.63
C VAL A 57 18.46 3.66 0.67
N ARG A 58 18.07 2.84 1.65
CA ARG A 58 18.56 1.46 1.74
C ARG A 58 18.17 0.63 0.51
N ALA A 59 16.95 0.83 0.01
CA ALA A 59 16.47 0.12 -1.16
C ALA A 59 17.30 0.44 -2.40
N PHE A 60 17.61 1.72 -2.62
CA PHE A 60 18.44 2.12 -3.75
C PHE A 60 19.89 1.65 -3.62
N GLU A 61 20.38 1.52 -2.40
CA GLU A 61 21.76 1.08 -2.16
C GLU A 61 21.92 -0.43 -2.17
N ALA A 62 20.84 -1.18 -2.17
CA ALA A 62 20.88 -2.63 -2.01
C ALA A 62 21.51 -3.37 -3.19
N GLY A 63 21.52 -2.77 -4.38
CA GLY A 63 22.07 -3.41 -5.58
C GLY A 63 21.27 -4.64 -6.02
N ALA A 64 20.00 -4.74 -5.66
CA ALA A 64 19.11 -5.85 -5.96
C ALA A 64 17.69 -5.32 -6.16
N PRO A 65 16.81 -6.11 -6.76
CA PRO A 65 15.40 -5.73 -6.80
C PRO A 65 14.89 -5.48 -5.37
N ALA A 66 14.22 -4.37 -5.17
CA ALA A 66 13.78 -3.96 -3.84
C ALA A 66 12.31 -3.57 -3.84
N LEU A 67 11.63 -3.88 -2.73
CA LEU A 67 10.25 -3.48 -2.52
C LEU A 67 10.13 -2.77 -1.18
N VAL A 68 9.66 -1.54 -1.21
CA VAL A 68 9.36 -0.78 0.00
C VAL A 68 7.84 -0.85 0.21
N ASN A 69 7.45 -1.58 1.26
CA ASN A 69 6.04 -1.79 1.60
C ASN A 69 5.63 -0.70 2.59
N VAL A 70 4.90 0.30 2.12
CA VAL A 70 4.46 1.43 2.94
C VAL A 70 3.03 1.19 3.37
N LEU A 71 2.82 0.99 4.66
CA LEU A 71 1.47 0.81 5.19
C LEU A 71 0.76 2.16 5.23
N THR A 72 -0.39 2.24 4.58
CA THR A 72 -1.17 3.47 4.49
C THR A 72 -2.55 3.28 5.12
N ASP A 73 -3.23 4.39 5.40
CA ASP A 73 -4.52 4.36 6.06
C ASP A 73 -5.63 3.95 5.08
N PRO A 74 -6.32 2.83 5.30
CA PRO A 74 -7.41 2.42 4.41
C PRO A 74 -8.62 3.34 4.43
N ALA A 75 -8.75 4.18 5.46
CA ALA A 75 -9.88 5.11 5.55
C ALA A 75 -9.73 6.31 4.62
N ILE A 76 -8.52 6.58 4.13
CA ILE A 76 -8.28 7.72 3.25
C ILE A 76 -8.59 7.34 1.81
N ALA A 77 -9.59 7.98 1.23
CA ALA A 77 -9.95 7.77 -0.16
C ALA A 77 -9.00 8.56 -1.07
N TYR A 78 -8.74 7.99 -2.24
CA TYR A 78 -7.96 8.71 -3.25
C TYR A 78 -8.76 9.93 -3.75
N PRO A 79 -8.08 11.01 -4.16
CA PRO A 79 -8.76 12.17 -4.71
C PRO A 79 -9.52 11.82 -5.98
N ARG A 80 -10.76 12.30 -6.07
CA ARG A 80 -11.57 12.11 -7.27
C ARG A 80 -11.95 13.46 -7.84
N ARG A 81 -11.77 13.60 -9.15
CA ARG A 81 -12.24 14.77 -9.84
C ARG A 81 -13.42 14.36 -10.69
N SER A 82 -14.55 14.92 -10.32
CA SER A 82 -15.75 14.56 -11.03
C SER A 82 -15.83 15.14 -12.40
N ASN A 83 -15.06 16.11 -12.64
CA ASN A 83 -15.11 16.71 -13.95
C ASN A 83 -14.26 15.99 -14.88
N LEU A 84 -14.05 14.90 -14.66
CA LEU A 84 -13.42 14.17 -15.62
C LEU A 84 -13.87 14.45 -16.84
N THR A 85 -14.13 15.20 -16.36
CA THR A 85 -14.61 15.83 -17.28
C THR A 85 -13.68 16.85 -17.70
#